data_6f6b49fb7f0f7af8b6a11bacb1530e0d
#
_entry.id   6f6b49fb7f0f7af8b6a11bacb1530e0d
#
_cell.length_a   1.000
_cell.length_b   1.000
_cell.length_c   1.000
_cell.angle_alpha   90.00
_cell.angle_beta   90.00
_cell.angle_gamma   90.00
#
_symmetry.space_group_name_H-M   'P 1'
#
loop_
_entity.id
_entity.type
_entity.pdbx_description
1 polymer ?
#
loop_
_entity_poly.entity_id
_entity_poly.type
_entity_poly.pdbx_seq_one_letter_code
_entity_poly.pdbx_strand_id
1 'polypeptide(L)'
;MNNNLKLKFYYDHVLSQIYSEGHSPFHKTITADVVERFIDPLNLPKTARIIDLGCGAGYFLDEMKTREYTNTTGITLNREDADLARQNGHTVVQGDMNFLADRDESVDLLFSRHSLEHSPFPYITLLEYNRALKNNGHLYLEVPAPNCQIKHEENRNHYSILDRTMWLQLLQRTGFDIQWFDYTFPLDYTDERGRVQEHYYIFVCRRRRSVHVK
;
A
#
# COMPACT_ATOMS: atom_id res chain seq x y z
N MET A 1 24.28 -2.64 20.70
CA MET A 1 24.39 -2.44 19.23
C MET A 1 23.80 -1.07 18.92
N ASN A 2 24.53 -0.22 18.19
CA ASN A 2 24.06 1.13 17.83
C ASN A 2 22.82 1.03 16.94
N ASN A 3 21.81 1.89 17.14
CA ASN A 3 20.58 1.87 16.36
C ASN A 3 20.83 2.02 14.85
N ASN A 4 21.84 2.77 14.45
CA ASN A 4 22.23 2.91 13.04
C ASN A 4 22.71 1.58 12.42
N LEU A 5 23.39 0.72 13.20
CA LEU A 5 23.81 -0.60 12.72
C LEU A 5 22.63 -1.57 12.56
N LYS A 6 21.63 -1.47 13.47
CA LYS A 6 20.41 -2.29 13.36
C LYS A 6 19.58 -1.88 12.13
N LEU A 7 19.47 -0.58 11.89
CA LEU A 7 18.73 -0.07 10.74
C LEU A 7 19.45 -0.44 9.43
N LYS A 8 20.78 -0.32 9.39
CA LYS A 8 21.56 -0.79 8.23
C LYS A 8 21.37 -2.28 7.98
N PHE A 9 21.43 -3.11 9.03
CA PHE A 9 21.22 -4.56 8.92
C PHE A 9 19.81 -4.87 8.38
N TYR A 10 18.78 -4.16 8.87
CA TYR A 10 17.43 -4.25 8.36
C TYR A 10 17.36 -3.95 6.86
N TYR A 11 17.91 -2.81 6.43
CA TYR A 11 17.89 -2.43 5.02
C TYR A 11 18.66 -3.42 4.14
N ASP A 12 19.86 -3.83 4.55
CA ASP A 12 20.65 -4.80 3.81
C ASP A 12 19.87 -6.13 3.61
N HIS A 13 19.13 -6.55 4.63
CA HIS A 13 18.31 -7.76 4.57
C HIS A 13 17.08 -7.56 3.67
N VAL A 14 16.28 -6.52 3.88
CA VAL A 14 15.09 -6.25 3.09
C VAL A 14 15.44 -6.06 1.62
N LEU A 15 16.45 -5.24 1.31
CA LEU A 15 16.89 -4.99 -0.06
C LEU A 15 17.37 -6.27 -0.77
N SER A 16 17.91 -7.25 -0.04
CA SER A 16 18.32 -8.53 -0.60
C SER A 16 17.16 -9.45 -1.00
N GLN A 17 15.94 -9.15 -0.55
CA GLN A 17 14.73 -9.96 -0.79
C GLN A 17 13.75 -9.29 -1.79
N ILE A 18 14.02 -8.05 -2.18
CA ILE A 18 13.14 -7.31 -3.10
C ILE A 18 13.20 -7.93 -4.49
N TYR A 19 12.04 -8.05 -5.11
CA TYR A 19 11.89 -8.43 -6.52
C TYR A 19 11.03 -7.39 -7.25
N SER A 20 11.18 -7.31 -8.57
CA SER A 20 10.29 -6.52 -9.43
C SER A 20 9.05 -7.36 -9.75
N GLU A 21 7.86 -6.78 -9.60
CA GLU A 21 6.61 -7.45 -9.95
C GLU A 21 6.38 -7.48 -11.47
N GLY A 22 7.13 -6.69 -12.21
CA GLY A 22 7.04 -6.64 -13.67
C GLY A 22 5.70 -6.09 -14.19
N HIS A 23 5.52 -6.17 -15.50
CA HIS A 23 4.27 -5.75 -16.15
C HIS A 23 3.21 -6.83 -16.06
N SER A 24 2.04 -6.48 -15.50
CA SER A 24 0.88 -7.35 -15.44
C SER A 24 -0.38 -6.63 -15.94
N PRO A 25 -0.89 -6.93 -17.16
CA PRO A 25 -2.16 -6.38 -17.66
C PRO A 25 -3.34 -6.65 -16.72
N PHE A 26 -3.27 -7.77 -16.02
CA PHE A 26 -4.25 -8.17 -15.03
C PHE A 26 -4.29 -7.22 -13.84
N HIS A 27 -3.13 -6.90 -13.24
CA HIS A 27 -3.04 -5.92 -12.14
C HIS A 27 -3.53 -4.54 -12.57
N LYS A 28 -3.30 -4.15 -13.83
CA LYS A 28 -3.81 -2.90 -14.38
C LYS A 28 -5.34 -2.86 -14.34
N THR A 29 -6.01 -3.92 -14.83
CA THR A 29 -7.47 -3.99 -14.86
C THR A 29 -8.08 -3.97 -13.46
N ILE A 30 -7.50 -4.72 -12.52
CA ILE A 30 -7.97 -4.72 -11.13
C ILE A 30 -7.77 -3.36 -10.48
N THR A 31 -6.64 -2.70 -10.72
CA THR A 31 -6.38 -1.36 -10.16
C THR A 31 -7.41 -0.36 -10.64
N ALA A 32 -7.82 -0.40 -11.91
CA ALA A 32 -8.88 0.46 -12.44
C ALA A 32 -10.22 0.22 -11.73
N ASP A 33 -10.63 -1.04 -11.55
CA ASP A 33 -11.85 -1.40 -10.79
C ASP A 33 -11.79 -0.91 -9.33
N VAL A 34 -10.66 -1.10 -8.67
CA VAL A 34 -10.43 -0.64 -7.30
C VAL A 34 -10.57 0.88 -7.20
N VAL A 35 -9.99 1.62 -8.15
CA VAL A 35 -10.06 3.08 -8.16
C VAL A 35 -11.51 3.56 -8.36
N GLU A 36 -12.23 2.97 -9.31
CA GLU A 36 -13.64 3.30 -9.55
C GLU A 36 -14.51 3.05 -8.32
N ARG A 37 -14.31 1.91 -7.66
CA ARG A 37 -15.15 1.50 -6.53
C ARG A 37 -14.83 2.19 -5.21
N PHE A 38 -13.57 2.51 -4.94
CA PHE A 38 -13.14 2.92 -3.60
C PHE A 38 -12.46 4.30 -3.54
N ILE A 39 -11.88 4.78 -4.64
CA ILE A 39 -11.16 6.05 -4.65
C ILE A 39 -12.05 7.16 -5.24
N ASP A 40 -12.70 6.92 -6.36
CA ASP A 40 -13.59 7.92 -6.98
C ASP A 40 -14.70 8.41 -6.02
N PRO A 41 -15.34 7.55 -5.18
CA PRO A 41 -16.35 8.00 -4.22
C PRO A 41 -15.82 8.91 -3.10
N LEU A 42 -14.50 8.98 -2.88
CA LEU A 42 -13.91 9.91 -1.91
C LEU A 42 -14.03 11.37 -2.33
N ASN A 43 -14.32 11.64 -3.61
CA ASN A 43 -14.49 12.98 -4.19
C ASN A 43 -13.37 13.97 -3.82
N LEU A 44 -12.13 13.50 -3.91
CA LEU A 44 -10.96 14.32 -3.58
C LEU A 44 -10.77 15.43 -4.63
N PRO A 45 -10.29 16.62 -4.22
CA PRO A 45 -9.94 17.66 -5.18
C PRO A 45 -8.79 17.22 -6.08
N LYS A 46 -8.77 17.65 -7.35
CA LYS A 46 -7.73 17.25 -8.33
C LYS A 46 -6.31 17.65 -7.91
N THR A 47 -6.20 18.59 -6.97
CA THR A 47 -4.93 19.03 -6.34
C THR A 47 -4.57 18.26 -5.07
N ALA A 48 -5.37 17.29 -4.68
CA ALA A 48 -5.11 16.48 -3.49
C ALA A 48 -3.71 15.84 -3.56
N ARG A 49 -2.99 15.86 -2.45
CA ARG A 49 -1.72 15.15 -2.29
C ARG A 49 -2.00 13.68 -2.11
N ILE A 50 -1.63 12.86 -3.08
CA ILE A 50 -1.87 11.42 -3.12
C ILE A 50 -0.53 10.69 -3.19
N ILE A 51 -0.36 9.66 -2.37
CA ILE A 51 0.84 8.81 -2.37
C ILE A 51 0.42 7.35 -2.61
N ASP A 52 1.07 6.72 -3.58
CA ASP A 52 0.99 5.29 -3.87
C ASP A 52 2.15 4.56 -3.18
N LEU A 53 1.85 3.77 -2.19
CA LEU A 53 2.80 3.06 -1.34
C LEU A 53 3.05 1.65 -1.87
N GLY A 54 4.26 1.38 -2.33
CA GLY A 54 4.57 0.17 -3.09
C GLY A 54 4.06 0.27 -4.53
N CYS A 55 4.32 1.39 -5.20
CA CYS A 55 3.69 1.73 -6.48
C CYS A 55 4.04 0.79 -7.64
N GLY A 56 5.03 -0.10 -7.51
CA GLY A 56 5.49 -0.96 -8.59
C GLY A 56 5.70 -0.19 -9.88
N ALA A 57 5.16 -0.69 -10.99
CA ALA A 57 5.23 -0.06 -12.31
C ALA A 57 4.33 1.18 -12.48
N GLY A 58 3.52 1.55 -11.47
CA GLY A 58 2.74 2.79 -11.46
C GLY A 58 1.29 2.68 -11.97
N TYR A 59 0.65 1.52 -11.91
CA TYR A 59 -0.73 1.36 -12.40
C TYR A 59 -1.75 2.28 -11.71
N PHE A 60 -1.63 2.46 -10.40
CA PHE A 60 -2.49 3.40 -9.69
C PHE A 60 -2.18 4.86 -10.10
N LEU A 61 -0.92 5.19 -10.34
CA LEU A 61 -0.53 6.52 -10.82
C LEU A 61 -1.07 6.80 -12.23
N ASP A 62 -1.16 5.77 -13.11
CA ASP A 62 -1.81 5.87 -14.41
C ASP A 62 -3.30 6.24 -14.25
N GLU A 63 -4.00 5.58 -13.33
CA GLU A 63 -5.40 5.85 -13.03
C GLU A 63 -5.61 7.27 -12.48
N MET A 64 -4.70 7.73 -11.61
CA MET A 64 -4.76 9.10 -11.09
C MET A 64 -4.51 10.14 -12.18
N LYS A 65 -3.55 9.88 -13.08
CA LYS A 65 -3.26 10.73 -14.22
C LYS A 65 -4.46 10.82 -15.19
N THR A 66 -5.11 9.69 -15.48
CA THR A 66 -6.30 9.63 -16.32
C THR A 66 -7.47 10.45 -15.72
N ARG A 67 -7.53 10.50 -14.38
CA ARG A 67 -8.52 11.30 -13.63
C ARG A 67 -8.06 12.73 -13.34
N GLU A 68 -6.98 13.18 -13.96
CA GLU A 68 -6.45 14.55 -13.87
C GLU A 68 -6.01 14.98 -12.47
N TYR A 69 -5.61 14.04 -11.60
CA TYR A 69 -4.95 14.39 -10.35
C TYR A 69 -3.52 14.86 -10.62
N THR A 70 -3.15 16.03 -10.08
CA THR A 70 -1.91 16.73 -10.43
C THR A 70 -0.79 16.59 -9.38
N ASN A 71 -1.09 16.08 -8.19
CA ASN A 71 -0.16 16.01 -7.07
C ASN A 71 -0.03 14.58 -6.54
N THR A 72 0.42 13.68 -7.41
CA THR A 72 0.59 12.25 -7.12
C THR A 72 2.06 11.87 -7.05
N THR A 73 2.41 10.94 -6.18
CA THR A 73 3.78 10.40 -6.05
C THR A 73 3.71 8.92 -5.72
N GLY A 74 4.49 8.11 -6.41
CA GLY A 74 4.72 6.72 -6.05
C GLY A 74 5.93 6.58 -5.12
N ILE A 75 5.89 5.59 -4.25
CA ILE A 75 7.02 5.17 -3.42
C ILE A 75 7.24 3.67 -3.66
N THR A 76 8.45 3.28 -3.98
CA THR A 76 8.84 1.87 -4.08
C THR A 76 10.31 1.70 -3.69
N LEU A 77 10.64 0.57 -3.09
CA LEU A 77 12.02 0.19 -2.78
C LEU A 77 12.76 -0.32 -4.01
N ASN A 78 12.04 -0.97 -4.94
CA ASN A 78 12.65 -1.57 -6.12
C ASN A 78 13.06 -0.49 -7.12
N ARG A 79 14.33 -0.52 -7.52
CA ARG A 79 14.88 0.47 -8.46
C ARG A 79 14.32 0.31 -9.87
N GLU A 80 14.17 -0.93 -10.34
CA GLU A 80 13.69 -1.22 -11.69
C GLU A 80 12.24 -0.74 -11.85
N ASP A 81 11.39 -0.99 -10.85
CA ASP A 81 10.01 -0.51 -10.82
C ASP A 81 9.96 1.02 -10.76
N ALA A 82 10.81 1.64 -9.93
CA ALA A 82 10.88 3.10 -9.85
C ALA A 82 11.28 3.73 -11.19
N ASP A 83 12.27 3.15 -11.86
CA ASP A 83 12.77 3.64 -13.16
C ASP A 83 11.71 3.43 -14.26
N LEU A 84 10.99 2.29 -14.24
CA LEU A 84 9.89 2.03 -15.18
C LEU A 84 8.73 3.02 -14.99
N ALA A 85 8.29 3.23 -13.76
CA ALA A 85 7.22 4.19 -13.48
C ALA A 85 7.61 5.64 -13.84
N ARG A 86 8.88 6.02 -13.64
CA ARG A 86 9.40 7.33 -14.10
C ARG A 86 9.41 7.46 -15.63
N GLN A 87 9.79 6.39 -16.36
CA GLN A 87 9.71 6.36 -17.82
C GLN A 87 8.29 6.54 -18.34
N ASN A 88 7.29 6.07 -17.59
CA ASN A 88 5.87 6.29 -17.87
C ASN A 88 5.38 7.71 -17.50
N GLY A 89 6.30 8.56 -17.03
CA GLY A 89 6.03 9.98 -16.74
C GLY A 89 5.47 10.24 -15.35
N HIS A 90 5.66 9.32 -14.40
CA HIS A 90 5.23 9.48 -13.01
C HIS A 90 6.33 10.09 -12.12
N THR A 91 5.91 10.81 -11.10
CA THR A 91 6.80 11.21 -10.00
C THR A 91 6.94 10.04 -9.03
N VAL A 92 8.16 9.49 -8.93
CA VAL A 92 8.44 8.33 -8.06
C VAL A 92 9.67 8.55 -7.21
N VAL A 93 9.54 8.28 -5.92
CA VAL A 93 10.63 8.26 -4.94
C VAL A 93 11.02 6.82 -4.71
N GLN A 94 12.31 6.51 -4.91
CA GLN A 94 12.84 5.23 -4.43
C GLN A 94 13.04 5.35 -2.91
N GLY A 95 12.20 4.69 -2.16
CA GLY A 95 12.16 4.82 -0.69
C GLY A 95 11.33 3.74 -0.02
N ASP A 96 11.42 3.71 1.30
CA ASP A 96 10.72 2.76 2.15
C ASP A 96 9.41 3.37 2.65
N MET A 97 8.29 2.67 2.42
CA MET A 97 6.97 3.08 2.91
C MET A 97 6.88 3.17 4.43
N ASN A 98 7.81 2.54 5.16
CA ASN A 98 7.89 2.61 6.61
C ASN A 98 8.42 3.96 7.13
N PHE A 99 9.02 4.78 6.25
CA PHE A 99 9.68 6.06 6.61
C PHE A 99 9.39 7.11 5.54
N LEU A 100 8.22 7.73 5.60
CA LEU A 100 7.80 8.73 4.62
C LEU A 100 8.54 10.05 4.83
N ALA A 101 9.02 10.65 3.75
CA ALA A 101 9.65 11.96 3.80
C ALA A 101 8.65 13.13 3.87
N ASP A 102 7.36 12.84 3.72
CA ASP A 102 6.30 13.84 3.78
C ASP A 102 6.17 14.42 5.19
N ARG A 103 5.80 15.71 5.25
CA ARG A 103 5.55 16.41 6.51
C ARG A 103 4.33 15.80 7.21
N ASP A 104 4.26 16.02 8.53
CA ASP A 104 3.06 15.69 9.29
C ASP A 104 1.84 16.36 8.67
N GLU A 105 0.74 15.65 8.63
CA GLU A 105 -0.56 16.18 8.21
C GLU A 105 -0.58 16.84 6.83
N SER A 106 0.15 16.29 5.86
CA SER A 106 0.30 16.90 4.54
C SER A 106 -0.38 16.11 3.40
N VAL A 107 -0.73 14.84 3.63
CA VAL A 107 -1.25 13.92 2.61
C VAL A 107 -2.76 13.76 2.72
N ASP A 108 -3.47 13.82 1.60
CA ASP A 108 -4.93 13.65 1.53
C ASP A 108 -5.32 12.18 1.41
N LEU A 109 -4.56 11.39 0.63
CA LEU A 109 -4.78 9.95 0.42
C LEU A 109 -3.46 9.19 0.40
N LEU A 110 -3.38 8.15 1.19
CA LEU A 110 -2.41 7.06 1.06
C LEU A 110 -3.12 5.86 0.42
N PHE A 111 -2.56 5.36 -0.67
CA PHE A 111 -3.00 4.15 -1.33
C PHE A 111 -1.95 3.07 -1.11
N SER A 112 -2.35 1.94 -0.52
CA SER A 112 -1.47 0.81 -0.21
C SER A 112 -2.18 -0.47 -0.66
N ARG A 113 -1.77 -0.99 -1.80
CA ARG A 113 -2.33 -2.22 -2.37
C ARG A 113 -1.22 -3.23 -2.55
N HIS A 114 -1.33 -4.38 -1.91
CA HIS A 114 -0.31 -5.43 -1.94
C HIS A 114 1.10 -4.92 -1.60
N SER A 115 1.20 -4.13 -0.52
CA SER A 115 2.47 -3.56 -0.10
C SER A 115 2.71 -3.64 1.41
N LEU A 116 1.70 -3.45 2.26
CA LEU A 116 1.90 -3.43 3.71
C LEU A 116 2.29 -4.80 4.28
N GLU A 117 1.93 -5.90 3.63
CA GLU A 117 2.37 -7.25 3.99
C GLU A 117 3.89 -7.43 3.90
N HIS A 118 4.57 -6.61 3.10
CA HIS A 118 6.02 -6.56 3.01
C HIS A 118 6.69 -5.80 4.16
N SER A 119 5.91 -5.15 5.03
CA SER A 119 6.46 -4.52 6.23
C SER A 119 6.61 -5.54 7.37
N PRO A 120 7.82 -5.70 7.94
CA PRO A 120 7.99 -6.49 9.16
C PRO A 120 7.48 -5.77 10.41
N PHE A 121 7.10 -4.49 10.29
CA PHE A 121 6.66 -3.64 11.39
C PHE A 121 5.32 -2.94 11.11
N PRO A 122 4.24 -3.65 10.75
CA PRO A 122 3.00 -3.02 10.25
C PRO A 122 2.40 -2.01 11.23
N TYR A 123 2.58 -2.20 12.53
CA TYR A 123 2.13 -1.23 13.54
C TYR A 123 2.88 0.11 13.41
N ILE A 124 4.21 0.07 13.26
CA ILE A 124 5.03 1.29 13.09
C ILE A 124 4.72 1.94 11.75
N THR A 125 4.55 1.16 10.69
CA THR A 125 4.19 1.65 9.37
C THR A 125 2.84 2.38 9.39
N LEU A 126 1.84 1.81 10.05
CA LEU A 126 0.53 2.46 10.21
C LEU A 126 0.57 3.73 11.07
N LEU A 127 1.46 3.81 12.06
CA LEU A 127 1.72 5.06 12.79
C LEU A 127 2.31 6.13 11.86
N GLU A 128 3.23 5.75 10.99
CA GLU A 128 3.82 6.64 9.99
C GLU A 128 2.78 7.12 8.97
N TYR A 129 1.90 6.23 8.51
CA TYR A 129 0.77 6.61 7.66
C TYR A 129 -0.17 7.59 8.35
N ASN A 130 -0.47 7.35 9.63
CA ASN A 130 -1.27 8.27 10.43
C ASN A 130 -0.59 9.64 10.57
N ARG A 131 0.72 9.68 10.80
CA ARG A 131 1.49 10.92 10.90
C ARG A 131 1.39 11.76 9.61
N ALA A 132 1.61 11.13 8.46
CA ALA A 132 1.66 11.81 7.18
C ALA A 132 0.29 12.31 6.69
N LEU A 133 -0.79 11.58 7.00
CA LEU A 133 -2.14 11.94 6.58
C LEU A 133 -2.63 13.21 7.29
N LYS A 134 -3.32 14.07 6.56
CA LYS A 134 -4.10 15.17 7.12
C LYS A 134 -5.17 14.65 8.08
N ASN A 135 -5.65 15.51 8.99
CA ASN A 135 -6.85 15.19 9.75
C ASN A 135 -8.02 14.94 8.77
N ASN A 136 -8.73 13.83 8.95
CA ASN A 136 -9.71 13.32 8.01
C ASN A 136 -9.16 12.86 6.64
N GLY A 137 -7.85 12.76 6.46
CA GLY A 137 -7.25 12.13 5.28
C GLY A 137 -7.58 10.63 5.21
N HIS A 138 -7.46 10.06 4.04
CA HIS A 138 -7.89 8.70 3.74
C HIS A 138 -6.71 7.75 3.58
N LEU A 139 -6.92 6.50 4.02
CA LEU A 139 -6.07 5.36 3.72
C LEU A 139 -6.92 4.31 2.99
N TYR A 140 -6.51 3.95 1.78
CA TYR A 140 -6.92 2.69 1.16
C TYR A 140 -5.86 1.64 1.46
N LEU A 141 -6.27 0.53 2.04
CA LEU A 141 -5.39 -0.60 2.36
C LEU A 141 -5.99 -1.88 1.80
N GLU A 142 -5.23 -2.59 0.97
CA GLU A 142 -5.53 -3.94 0.49
C GLU A 142 -4.36 -4.86 0.79
N VAL A 143 -4.64 -5.95 1.49
CA VAL A 143 -3.64 -6.93 1.93
C VAL A 143 -4.14 -8.36 1.74
N PRO A 144 -3.28 -9.33 1.46
CA PRO A 144 -3.70 -10.72 1.30
C PRO A 144 -4.20 -11.31 2.63
N ALA A 145 -5.23 -12.14 2.51
CA ALA A 145 -5.73 -12.93 3.63
C ALA A 145 -4.88 -14.19 3.84
N PRO A 146 -4.72 -14.67 5.08
CA PRO A 146 -4.04 -15.94 5.35
C PRO A 146 -4.90 -17.13 4.91
N ASN A 147 -4.26 -18.29 4.78
CA ASN A 147 -4.91 -19.56 4.46
C ASN A 147 -5.65 -19.59 3.10
N CYS A 148 -5.25 -18.74 2.18
CA CYS A 148 -5.74 -18.80 0.80
C CYS A 148 -5.09 -19.95 0.03
N GLN A 149 -5.66 -20.27 -1.14
CA GLN A 149 -5.12 -21.29 -2.04
C GLN A 149 -3.70 -20.93 -2.50
N ILE A 150 -3.47 -19.64 -2.80
CA ILE A 150 -2.12 -19.09 -2.90
C ILE A 150 -1.63 -18.83 -1.49
N LYS A 151 -0.60 -19.55 -1.11
CA LYS A 151 0.01 -19.46 0.22
C LYS A 151 0.85 -18.20 0.36
N HIS A 152 0.19 -17.05 0.55
CA HIS A 152 0.88 -15.77 0.72
C HIS A 152 1.86 -15.80 1.89
N GLU A 153 1.54 -16.55 2.95
CA GLU A 153 2.41 -16.77 4.11
C GLU A 153 3.69 -17.56 3.79
N GLU A 154 3.78 -18.25 2.66
CA GLU A 154 4.98 -18.96 2.20
C GLU A 154 5.91 -18.05 1.36
N ASN A 155 5.44 -16.87 0.96
CA ASN A 155 6.27 -15.89 0.27
C ASN A 155 7.29 -15.27 1.24
N ARG A 156 8.57 -15.47 0.97
CA ARG A 156 9.67 -15.01 1.84
C ARG A 156 9.72 -13.49 2.03
N ASN A 157 9.08 -12.75 1.14
CA ASN A 157 9.02 -11.29 1.20
C ASN A 157 7.75 -10.78 1.91
N HIS A 158 6.86 -11.66 2.33
CA HIS A 158 5.69 -11.31 3.13
C HIS A 158 5.99 -11.53 4.61
N TYR A 159 6.10 -10.44 5.36
CA TYR A 159 6.38 -10.48 6.80
C TYR A 159 5.11 -10.42 7.64
N SER A 160 4.00 -9.92 7.07
CA SER A 160 2.79 -9.58 7.83
C SER A 160 1.52 -10.07 7.11
N ILE A 161 1.36 -11.40 7.03
CA ILE A 161 0.10 -12.00 6.59
C ILE A 161 -0.76 -12.23 7.85
N LEU A 162 -1.59 -11.23 8.17
CA LEU A 162 -2.39 -11.22 9.39
C LEU A 162 -3.85 -11.53 9.08
N ASP A 163 -4.57 -12.07 10.06
CA ASP A 163 -6.02 -12.22 9.94
C ASP A 163 -6.76 -10.87 10.03
N ARG A 164 -8.02 -10.90 9.64
CA ARG A 164 -8.91 -9.73 9.67
C ARG A 164 -8.92 -9.03 11.03
N THR A 165 -9.01 -9.79 12.10
CA THR A 165 -9.14 -9.24 13.46
C THR A 165 -7.89 -8.46 13.85
N MET A 166 -6.72 -8.98 13.50
CA MET A 166 -5.46 -8.31 13.77
C MET A 166 -5.33 -7.02 12.96
N TRP A 167 -5.67 -7.01 11.67
CA TRP A 167 -5.67 -5.79 10.87
C TRP A 167 -6.63 -4.72 11.43
N LEU A 168 -7.86 -5.10 11.79
CA LEU A 168 -8.83 -4.19 12.43
C LEU A 168 -8.26 -3.59 13.72
N GLN A 169 -7.64 -4.40 14.57
CA GLN A 169 -7.02 -3.94 15.81
C GLN A 169 -5.84 -3.00 15.56
N LEU A 170 -4.98 -3.30 14.59
CA LEU A 170 -3.85 -2.44 14.24
C LEU A 170 -4.33 -1.08 13.74
N LEU A 171 -5.28 -1.05 12.80
CA LEU A 171 -5.85 0.18 12.26
C LEU A 171 -6.47 1.05 13.36
N GLN A 172 -7.29 0.46 14.24
CA GLN A 172 -7.91 1.20 15.34
C GLN A 172 -6.89 1.76 16.34
N ARG A 173 -5.88 0.95 16.71
CA ARG A 173 -4.81 1.36 17.64
C ARG A 173 -3.92 2.46 17.06
N THR A 174 -3.77 2.51 15.76
CA THR A 174 -3.00 3.53 15.05
C THR A 174 -3.82 4.75 14.62
N GLY A 175 -5.06 4.89 15.14
CA GLY A 175 -5.88 6.10 15.03
C GLY A 175 -6.73 6.18 13.76
N PHE A 176 -6.91 5.08 13.07
CA PHE A 176 -7.80 5.00 11.91
C PHE A 176 -9.23 4.61 12.32
N ASP A 177 -10.19 5.21 11.62
CA ASP A 177 -11.58 4.83 11.63
C ASP A 177 -11.91 4.16 10.31
N ILE A 178 -12.41 2.94 10.41
CA ILE A 178 -12.71 2.10 9.25
C ILE A 178 -14.08 2.51 8.74
N GLN A 179 -14.12 3.14 7.57
CA GLN A 179 -15.35 3.61 6.93
C GLN A 179 -16.01 2.47 6.14
N TRP A 180 -15.20 1.60 5.57
CA TRP A 180 -15.64 0.48 4.79
C TRP A 180 -14.64 -0.67 4.89
N PHE A 181 -15.13 -1.89 4.91
CA PHE A 181 -14.34 -3.12 4.92
C PHE A 181 -14.99 -4.17 4.03
N ASP A 182 -14.20 -4.89 3.26
CA ASP A 182 -14.64 -6.06 2.51
C ASP A 182 -13.62 -7.19 2.55
N TYR A 183 -14.14 -8.38 2.30
CA TYR A 183 -13.39 -9.59 2.08
C TYR A 183 -13.68 -10.03 0.66
N THR A 184 -12.79 -9.75 -0.26
CA THR A 184 -13.05 -9.90 -1.69
C THR A 184 -12.34 -11.12 -2.28
N PHE A 185 -12.92 -11.64 -3.37
CA PHE A 185 -12.31 -12.62 -4.26
C PHE A 185 -11.97 -11.91 -5.59
N PRO A 186 -10.94 -11.09 -5.65
CA PRO A 186 -10.66 -10.36 -6.88
C PRO A 186 -10.17 -11.28 -8.00
N LEU A 187 -9.70 -12.49 -7.65
CA LEU A 187 -9.10 -13.44 -8.57
C LEU A 187 -9.78 -14.80 -8.49
N ASP A 188 -10.61 -15.05 -9.49
CA ASP A 188 -11.11 -16.38 -9.78
C ASP A 188 -10.61 -16.73 -11.19
N TYR A 189 -9.51 -17.44 -11.27
CA TYR A 189 -8.91 -17.85 -12.55
C TYR A 189 -8.55 -19.33 -12.52
N THR A 190 -8.26 -19.88 -13.69
CA THR A 190 -7.81 -21.28 -13.84
C THR A 190 -6.38 -21.28 -14.36
N ASP A 191 -5.48 -21.97 -13.67
CA ASP A 191 -4.12 -22.24 -14.09
C ASP A 191 -3.84 -23.76 -14.09
N GLU A 192 -2.58 -24.17 -14.17
CA GLU A 192 -2.15 -25.57 -14.13
C GLU A 192 -2.52 -26.31 -12.83
N ARG A 193 -2.79 -25.57 -11.76
CA ARG A 193 -3.24 -26.08 -10.43
C ARG A 193 -4.76 -26.26 -10.37
N GLY A 194 -5.50 -25.79 -11.40
CA GLY A 194 -6.94 -25.76 -11.46
C GLY A 194 -7.52 -24.37 -11.19
N ARG A 195 -8.76 -24.30 -10.67
CA ARG A 195 -9.41 -23.03 -10.32
C ARG A 195 -8.76 -22.44 -9.07
N VAL A 196 -8.23 -21.25 -9.19
CA VAL A 196 -7.56 -20.51 -8.11
C VAL A 196 -8.47 -19.38 -7.63
N GLN A 197 -8.67 -19.30 -6.31
CA GLN A 197 -9.39 -18.21 -5.65
C GLN A 197 -8.49 -17.57 -4.62
N GLU A 198 -8.30 -16.28 -4.77
CA GLU A 198 -7.53 -15.45 -3.83
C GLU A 198 -8.43 -14.54 -3.04
N HIS A 199 -8.12 -14.39 -1.77
CA HIS A 199 -8.85 -13.56 -0.83
C HIS A 199 -7.96 -12.41 -0.37
N TYR A 200 -8.53 -11.21 -0.41
CA TYR A 200 -7.89 -10.01 0.08
C TYR A 200 -8.81 -9.30 1.06
N TYR A 201 -8.20 -8.65 2.05
CA TYR A 201 -8.91 -7.70 2.91
C TYR A 201 -8.72 -6.30 2.37
N ILE A 202 -9.83 -5.60 2.15
CA ILE A 202 -9.85 -4.19 1.74
C ILE A 202 -10.39 -3.36 2.88
N PHE A 203 -9.68 -2.30 3.22
CA PHE A 203 -10.08 -1.33 4.22
C PHE A 203 -10.00 0.07 3.62
N VAL A 204 -11.12 0.78 3.63
CA VAL A 204 -11.15 2.22 3.39
C VAL A 204 -11.26 2.90 4.75
N CYS A 205 -10.22 3.63 5.11
CA CYS A 205 -10.08 4.19 6.44
C CYS A 205 -9.98 5.71 6.37
N ARG A 206 -10.33 6.36 7.48
CA ARG A 206 -10.17 7.78 7.70
C ARG A 206 -9.32 8.02 8.94
N ARG A 207 -8.34 8.89 8.83
CA ARG A 207 -7.61 9.34 10.01
C ARG A 207 -8.52 10.15 10.91
N ARG A 208 -8.70 9.78 12.18
CA ARG A 208 -9.53 10.51 13.15
C ARG A 208 -8.74 11.24 14.21
N ARG A 209 -7.56 10.73 14.59
CA ARG A 209 -6.75 11.32 15.65
C ARG A 209 -5.27 11.17 15.37
N SER A 210 -4.50 12.16 15.77
CA SER A 210 -3.06 11.98 15.88
C SER A 210 -2.76 11.05 17.05
N VAL A 211 -1.94 10.04 16.80
CA VAL A 211 -1.43 9.12 17.83
C VAL A 211 -0.02 9.52 18.31
N HIS A 212 0.47 10.67 17.83
CA HIS A 212 1.76 11.18 18.28
C HIS A 212 1.65 11.63 19.73
N VAL A 213 2.53 11.11 20.58
CA VAL A 213 2.77 11.62 21.91
C VAL A 213 3.47 12.98 21.72
N LYS A 214 2.89 14.03 22.27
CA LYS A 214 3.52 15.36 22.32
C LYS A 214 4.77 15.32 23.19
#